data_39a72a8cd26fa63bb3a50eafe3975141
#
_entry.id   39a72a8cd26fa63bb3a50eafe3975141
#
_cell.length_a   1.000
_cell.length_b   1.000
_cell.length_c   1.000
_cell.angle_alpha   90.00
_cell.angle_beta   90.00
_cell.angle_gamma   90.00
#
_symmetry.space_group_name_H-M   'P 1'
#
loop_
_entity.id
_entity.type
_entity.pdbx_description
1 polymer ?
#
loop_
_entity_poly.entity_id
_entity_poly.type
_entity_poly.pdbx_seq_one_letter_code
_entity_poly.pdbx_strand_id
1 'polypeptide(L)'
;KSIAIFGEGPTEWHYIESLRIAMRYPFKMKPSIPQHSDIKHMLAEAKRCLSEGYDEVICLMDMDRLNTHPTEMQAFRKAKSQAAYRKVTFIETDPCTEYWFLMHFMPKMSQRKYEDCRAVVNELQKFMPGFEKTENYFKRVRLFNFLTQHGDLNTALQLAKKSVELHDNGLENSYS
;
A
#
# COMPACT_ATOMS: atom_id res chain seq x y z
N LYS A 1 15.58 -9.60 -13.66
CA LYS A 1 15.03 -9.61 -12.30
C LYS A 1 13.52 -9.75 -12.37
N SER A 2 12.97 -10.69 -11.63
CA SER A 2 11.53 -10.91 -11.53
C SER A 2 11.04 -10.46 -10.15
N ILE A 3 10.00 -9.63 -10.12
CA ILE A 3 9.45 -9.07 -8.89
C ILE A 3 7.97 -9.43 -8.83
N ALA A 4 7.52 -10.01 -7.73
CA ALA A 4 6.11 -10.16 -7.43
C ALA A 4 5.68 -9.00 -6.54
N ILE A 5 4.53 -8.38 -6.85
CA ILE A 5 3.95 -7.31 -6.02
C ILE A 5 2.50 -7.66 -5.77
N PHE A 6 2.06 -7.62 -4.54
CA PHE A 6 0.66 -7.82 -4.18
C PHE A 6 0.29 -7.02 -2.91
N GLY A 7 -0.99 -6.77 -2.73
CA GLY A 7 -1.56 -6.08 -1.58
C GLY A 7 -2.70 -6.88 -0.98
N GLU A 8 -3.38 -6.31 -0.02
CA GLU A 8 -4.46 -6.97 0.73
C GLU A 8 -5.77 -7.03 -0.07
N GLY A 9 -5.95 -6.15 -1.05
CA GLY A 9 -7.22 -6.05 -1.74
C GLY A 9 -7.20 -5.48 -3.15
N PRO A 10 -8.39 -5.19 -3.70
CA PRO A 10 -8.56 -4.65 -5.04
C PRO A 10 -7.90 -3.30 -5.25
N THR A 11 -7.88 -2.43 -4.25
CA THR A 11 -7.31 -1.08 -4.33
C THR A 11 -5.84 -1.13 -4.73
N GLU A 12 -5.04 -1.90 -3.98
CA GLU A 12 -3.61 -2.08 -4.23
C GLU A 12 -3.38 -2.70 -5.60
N TRP A 13 -4.15 -3.75 -5.93
CA TRP A 13 -4.03 -4.42 -7.21
C TRP A 13 -4.27 -3.46 -8.39
N HIS A 14 -5.37 -2.72 -8.36
CA HIS A 14 -5.71 -1.78 -9.44
C HIS A 14 -4.73 -0.60 -9.52
N TYR A 15 -4.24 -0.12 -8.37
CA TYR A 15 -3.20 0.91 -8.36
C TYR A 15 -1.92 0.43 -9.03
N ILE A 16 -1.39 -0.72 -8.59
CA ILE A 16 -0.15 -1.30 -9.13
C ILE A 16 -0.32 -1.70 -10.60
N GLU A 17 -1.49 -2.22 -11.01
CA GLU A 17 -1.73 -2.53 -12.42
C GLU A 17 -1.72 -1.26 -13.29
N SER A 18 -2.35 -0.19 -12.84
CA SER A 18 -2.33 1.08 -13.57
C SER A 18 -0.92 1.69 -13.62
N LEU A 19 -0.14 1.58 -12.52
CA LEU A 19 1.27 1.96 -12.46
C LEU A 19 2.10 1.15 -13.47
N ARG A 20 1.97 -0.19 -13.45
CA ARG A 20 2.69 -1.09 -14.35
C ARG A 20 2.46 -0.75 -15.81
N ILE A 21 1.21 -0.50 -16.18
CA ILE A 21 0.85 -0.13 -17.57
C ILE A 21 1.44 1.23 -17.93
N ALA A 22 1.32 2.23 -17.05
CA ALA A 22 1.79 3.59 -17.32
C ALA A 22 3.32 3.65 -17.43
N MET A 23 4.03 2.98 -16.54
CA MET A 23 5.50 3.02 -16.45
C MET A 23 6.18 1.91 -17.26
N ARG A 24 5.40 0.97 -17.82
CA ARG A 24 5.90 -0.19 -18.58
C ARG A 24 6.91 -1.04 -17.82
N TYR A 25 6.75 -1.16 -16.50
CA TYR A 25 7.62 -2.01 -15.69
C TYR A 25 7.49 -3.49 -16.08
N PRO A 26 8.63 -4.20 -16.22
CA PRO A 26 8.66 -5.60 -16.62
C PRO A 26 8.47 -6.57 -15.45
N PHE A 27 7.73 -6.20 -14.40
CA PHE A 27 7.46 -7.10 -13.28
C PHE A 27 6.10 -7.76 -13.40
N LYS A 28 6.03 -8.99 -12.93
CA LYS A 28 4.76 -9.71 -12.84
C LYS A 28 4.05 -9.31 -11.57
N MET A 29 2.80 -8.87 -11.70
CA MET A 29 1.92 -8.74 -10.55
C MET A 29 1.28 -10.08 -10.26
N LYS A 30 1.33 -10.46 -9.03
CA LYS A 30 0.46 -11.45 -8.43
C LYS A 30 -0.34 -10.74 -7.33
N PRO A 31 -1.54 -11.04 -7.27
CA PRO A 31 -2.36 -12.14 -7.74
C PRO A 31 -3.67 -11.72 -8.36
N SER A 32 -4.46 -12.68 -8.68
CA SER A 32 -5.85 -12.70 -8.25
C SER A 32 -5.99 -12.15 -6.83
N ILE A 33 -6.87 -11.20 -6.61
CA ILE A 33 -7.23 -10.61 -5.30
C ILE A 33 -7.25 -11.71 -4.24
N PRO A 34 -6.48 -11.61 -3.15
CA PRO A 34 -6.45 -12.65 -2.13
C PRO A 34 -7.86 -12.89 -1.58
N GLN A 35 -8.27 -14.15 -1.49
CA GLN A 35 -9.54 -14.49 -0.86
C GLN A 35 -9.55 -14.16 0.65
N HIS A 36 -8.36 -14.05 1.23
CA HIS A 36 -8.13 -13.72 2.63
C HIS A 36 -6.97 -12.74 2.75
N SER A 37 -7.22 -11.60 3.36
CA SER A 37 -6.26 -10.52 3.58
C SER A 37 -5.55 -10.56 4.94
N ASP A 38 -5.70 -11.66 5.70
CA ASP A 38 -4.99 -11.77 6.98
C ASP A 38 -3.49 -12.02 6.77
N ILE A 39 -2.70 -11.63 7.76
CA ILE A 39 -1.24 -11.66 7.69
C ILE A 39 -0.68 -13.05 7.40
N LYS A 40 -1.33 -14.11 7.87
CA LYS A 40 -0.87 -15.49 7.67
C LYS A 40 -0.91 -15.87 6.19
N HIS A 41 -2.00 -15.51 5.50
CA HIS A 41 -2.15 -15.76 4.07
C HIS A 41 -1.20 -14.89 3.25
N MET A 42 -1.02 -13.62 3.62
CA MET A 42 -0.06 -12.72 2.97
C MET A 42 1.38 -13.26 3.07
N LEU A 43 1.78 -13.71 4.25
CA LEU A 43 3.11 -14.30 4.46
C LEU A 43 3.29 -15.63 3.73
N ALA A 44 2.26 -16.46 3.67
CA ALA A 44 2.30 -17.71 2.89
C ALA A 44 2.44 -17.44 1.39
N GLU A 45 1.71 -16.44 0.87
CA GLU A 45 1.81 -16.01 -0.54
C GLU A 45 3.19 -15.47 -0.86
N ALA A 46 3.78 -14.67 0.02
CA ALA A 46 5.15 -14.17 -0.15
C ALA A 46 6.16 -15.33 -0.27
N LYS A 47 6.08 -16.32 0.61
CA LYS A 47 6.92 -17.53 0.53
C LYS A 47 6.69 -18.31 -0.75
N ARG A 48 5.44 -18.44 -1.19
CA ARG A 48 5.09 -19.15 -2.42
C ARG A 48 5.73 -18.46 -3.63
N CYS A 49 5.62 -17.14 -3.73
CA CYS A 49 6.27 -16.37 -4.80
C CYS A 49 7.79 -16.59 -4.82
N LEU A 50 8.46 -16.55 -3.66
CA LEU A 50 9.90 -16.84 -3.58
C LEU A 50 10.23 -18.26 -4.03
N SER A 51 9.42 -19.27 -3.66
CA SER A 51 9.62 -20.66 -4.07
C SER A 51 9.36 -20.89 -5.57
N GLU A 52 8.54 -20.06 -6.20
CA GLU A 52 8.29 -20.06 -7.65
C GLU A 52 9.40 -19.35 -8.46
N GLY A 53 10.45 -18.88 -7.79
CA GLY A 53 11.63 -18.31 -8.43
C GLY A 53 11.58 -16.79 -8.66
N TYR A 54 10.69 -16.06 -8.00
CA TYR A 54 10.77 -14.60 -8.00
C TYR A 54 12.00 -14.14 -7.21
N ASP A 55 12.73 -13.19 -7.76
CA ASP A 55 13.94 -12.63 -7.14
C ASP A 55 13.62 -11.81 -5.90
N GLU A 56 12.50 -11.11 -5.93
CA GLU A 56 11.98 -10.26 -4.86
C GLU A 56 10.45 -10.31 -4.80
N VAL A 57 9.94 -10.04 -3.62
CA VAL A 57 8.50 -9.89 -3.38
C VAL A 57 8.26 -8.56 -2.66
N ILE A 58 7.26 -7.80 -3.10
CA ILE A 58 6.81 -6.59 -2.44
C ILE A 58 5.37 -6.83 -1.97
N CYS A 59 5.14 -6.60 -0.68
CA CYS A 59 3.83 -6.71 -0.06
C CYS A 59 3.36 -5.32 0.39
N LEU A 60 2.21 -4.87 -0.09
CA LEU A 60 1.56 -3.65 0.38
C LEU A 60 0.67 -4.00 1.56
N MET A 61 0.87 -3.32 2.70
CA MET A 61 0.26 -3.65 3.97
C MET A 61 -0.51 -2.45 4.52
N ASP A 62 -1.80 -2.61 4.74
CA ASP A 62 -2.63 -1.64 5.46
C ASP A 62 -2.47 -1.86 6.97
N MET A 63 -2.06 -0.82 7.69
CA MET A 63 -1.71 -0.96 9.11
C MET A 63 -2.93 -0.86 10.04
N ASP A 64 -4.07 -0.33 9.60
CA ASP A 64 -5.27 -0.18 10.43
C ASP A 64 -5.74 -1.51 11.01
N ARG A 65 -5.75 -2.56 10.19
CA ARG A 65 -6.07 -3.92 10.64
C ARG A 65 -5.03 -4.45 11.61
N LEU A 66 -3.75 -4.37 11.27
CA LEU A 66 -2.67 -4.89 12.12
C LEU A 66 -2.62 -4.18 13.47
N ASN A 67 -2.87 -2.87 13.50
CA ASN A 67 -2.90 -2.07 14.73
C ASN A 67 -4.01 -2.51 15.70
N THR A 68 -5.10 -3.08 15.17
CA THR A 68 -6.24 -3.56 15.98
C THR A 68 -6.18 -5.06 16.29
N HIS A 69 -5.23 -5.81 15.71
CA HIS A 69 -5.07 -7.26 15.89
C HIS A 69 -3.68 -7.62 16.43
N PRO A 70 -3.45 -7.58 17.75
CA PRO A 70 -2.12 -7.77 18.36
C PRO A 70 -1.40 -9.06 17.96
N THR A 71 -2.15 -10.16 17.81
CA THR A 71 -1.59 -11.45 17.38
C THR A 71 -1.06 -11.40 15.93
N GLU A 72 -1.79 -10.76 15.04
CA GLU A 72 -1.36 -10.57 13.64
C GLU A 72 -0.16 -9.63 13.57
N MET A 73 -0.17 -8.53 14.34
CA MET A 73 0.95 -7.61 14.47
C MET A 73 2.22 -8.32 14.96
N GLN A 74 2.11 -9.19 15.96
CA GLN A 74 3.24 -9.95 16.45
C GLN A 74 3.80 -10.90 15.37
N ALA A 75 2.91 -11.59 14.64
CA ALA A 75 3.30 -12.46 13.54
C ALA A 75 4.02 -11.69 12.42
N PHE A 76 3.51 -10.50 12.07
CA PHE A 76 4.09 -9.60 11.10
C PHE A 76 5.50 -9.14 11.51
N ARG A 77 5.66 -8.62 12.74
CA ARG A 77 6.96 -8.19 13.28
C ARG A 77 7.98 -9.33 13.28
N LYS A 78 7.54 -10.52 13.69
CA LYS A 78 8.37 -11.73 13.65
C LYS A 78 8.80 -12.07 12.22
N ALA A 79 7.90 -11.97 11.24
CA ALA A 79 8.24 -12.25 9.84
C ALA A 79 9.30 -11.27 9.32
N LYS A 80 9.17 -9.98 9.59
CA LYS A 80 10.16 -8.95 9.18
C LYS A 80 11.59 -9.26 9.65
N SER A 81 11.74 -9.91 10.80
CA SER A 81 13.06 -10.28 11.36
C SER A 81 13.60 -11.63 10.87
N GLN A 82 12.81 -12.44 10.18
CA GLN A 82 13.23 -13.78 9.77
C GLN A 82 14.00 -13.78 8.43
N ALA A 83 15.10 -14.53 8.38
CA ALA A 83 15.90 -14.70 7.17
C ALA A 83 15.09 -15.24 5.97
N ALA A 84 14.01 -16.00 6.22
CA ALA A 84 13.11 -16.51 5.17
C ALA A 84 12.41 -15.40 4.39
N TYR A 85 12.28 -14.19 4.94
CA TYR A 85 11.65 -13.04 4.30
C TYR A 85 12.63 -11.92 3.91
N ARG A 86 13.94 -12.20 3.91
CA ARG A 86 14.97 -11.20 3.53
C ARG A 86 14.82 -10.62 2.13
N LYS A 87 14.11 -11.31 1.25
CA LYS A 87 13.78 -10.89 -0.12
C LYS A 87 12.34 -10.38 -0.24
N VAL A 88 11.67 -10.16 0.88
CA VAL A 88 10.33 -9.59 0.94
C VAL A 88 10.44 -8.17 1.48
N THR A 89 9.97 -7.21 0.71
CA THR A 89 9.81 -5.83 1.14
C THR A 89 8.36 -5.62 1.55
N PHE A 90 8.14 -5.20 2.79
CA PHE A 90 6.83 -4.80 3.26
C PHE A 90 6.72 -3.29 3.18
N ILE A 91 5.79 -2.80 2.37
CA ILE A 91 5.45 -1.38 2.29
C ILE A 91 4.23 -1.18 3.18
N GLU A 92 4.44 -0.48 4.27
CA GLU A 92 3.43 -0.24 5.31
C GLU A 92 2.79 1.11 5.08
N THR A 93 1.45 1.16 5.13
CA THR A 93 0.69 2.41 5.05
C THR A 93 -0.28 2.49 6.23
N ASP A 94 -0.13 3.51 7.06
CA ASP A 94 -0.97 3.75 8.22
C ASP A 94 -1.89 4.97 8.00
N PRO A 95 -3.19 4.79 7.98
CA PRO A 95 -3.91 3.55 8.25
C PRO A 95 -4.02 2.61 7.04
N CYS A 96 -4.07 3.10 5.81
CA CYS A 96 -4.32 2.31 4.60
C CYS A 96 -3.75 2.96 3.33
N THR A 97 -3.70 2.19 2.24
CA THR A 97 -3.17 2.58 0.93
C THR A 97 -3.76 3.90 0.40
N GLU A 98 -5.01 4.23 0.73
CA GLU A 98 -5.61 5.50 0.31
C GLU A 98 -4.92 6.73 0.92
N TYR A 99 -4.15 6.58 2.00
CA TYR A 99 -3.34 7.67 2.52
C TYR A 99 -2.21 8.05 1.55
N TRP A 100 -1.60 7.07 0.90
CA TRP A 100 -0.68 7.32 -0.21
C TRP A 100 -1.35 8.10 -1.35
N PHE A 101 -2.60 7.76 -1.70
CA PHE A 101 -3.32 8.52 -2.74
C PHE A 101 -3.58 9.97 -2.31
N LEU A 102 -3.97 10.17 -1.06
CA LEU A 102 -4.21 11.51 -0.51
C LEU A 102 -2.96 12.39 -0.56
N MET A 103 -1.76 11.83 -0.35
CA MET A 103 -0.50 12.58 -0.40
C MET A 103 -0.26 13.28 -1.74
N HIS A 104 -0.82 12.77 -2.84
CA HIS A 104 -0.71 13.43 -4.16
C HIS A 104 -1.39 14.80 -4.22
N PHE A 105 -2.31 15.07 -3.30
CA PHE A 105 -3.11 16.29 -3.26
C PHE A 105 -2.78 17.19 -2.07
N MET A 106 -1.91 16.77 -1.19
CA MET A 106 -1.54 17.53 0.01
C MET A 106 -0.46 18.54 -0.33
N PRO A 107 -0.67 19.84 0.00
CA PRO A 107 0.33 20.88 -0.29
C PRO A 107 1.56 20.82 0.65
N LYS A 108 1.41 20.15 1.80
CA LYS A 108 2.45 20.01 2.81
C LYS A 108 2.19 18.79 3.69
N MET A 109 3.22 18.35 4.40
CA MET A 109 3.10 17.28 5.39
C MET A 109 2.05 17.62 6.44
N SER A 110 1.08 16.71 6.61
CA SER A 110 0.17 16.74 7.74
C SER A 110 0.80 15.92 8.88
N GLN A 111 0.89 16.51 10.06
CA GLN A 111 1.25 15.78 11.29
C GLN A 111 0.02 15.07 11.91
N ARG A 112 -1.09 15.07 11.17
CA ARG A 112 -2.33 14.42 11.62
C ARG A 112 -2.19 12.91 11.53
N LYS A 113 -2.64 12.23 12.57
CA LYS A 113 -2.94 10.80 12.52
C LYS A 113 -4.42 10.63 12.14
N TYR A 114 -4.66 9.86 11.10
CA TYR A 114 -6.02 9.43 10.75
C TYR A 114 -6.34 8.19 11.58
N GLU A 115 -7.52 8.17 12.18
CA GLU A 115 -7.95 7.07 13.07
C GLU A 115 -8.16 5.75 12.33
N ASP A 116 -8.72 5.83 11.13
CA ASP A 116 -9.03 4.68 10.29
C ASP A 116 -9.01 5.05 8.80
N CYS A 117 -9.11 4.04 7.96
CA CYS A 117 -9.16 4.22 6.51
C CYS A 117 -10.37 5.05 6.03
N ARG A 118 -11.49 5.00 6.75
CA ARG A 118 -12.68 5.79 6.41
C ARG A 118 -12.42 7.28 6.53
N ALA A 119 -11.67 7.70 7.56
CA ALA A 119 -11.28 9.10 7.73
C ALA A 119 -10.39 9.57 6.57
N VAL A 120 -9.48 8.74 6.09
CA VAL A 120 -8.66 9.02 4.90
C VAL A 120 -9.51 9.11 3.64
N VAL A 121 -10.41 8.16 3.41
CA VAL A 121 -11.28 8.12 2.21
C VAL A 121 -12.19 9.35 2.16
N ASN A 122 -12.76 9.77 3.29
CA ASN A 122 -13.58 10.97 3.37
C ASN A 122 -12.79 12.24 2.96
N GLU A 123 -11.53 12.31 3.32
CA GLU A 123 -10.67 13.42 2.90
C GLU A 123 -10.30 13.30 1.41
N LEU A 124 -9.96 12.11 0.96
CA LEU A 124 -9.60 11.82 -0.43
C LEU A 124 -10.74 12.15 -1.41
N GLN A 125 -11.99 11.92 -1.02
CA GLN A 125 -13.17 12.20 -1.85
C GLN A 125 -13.33 13.69 -2.20
N LYS A 126 -12.69 14.61 -1.47
CA LYS A 126 -12.64 16.03 -1.85
C LYS A 126 -11.85 16.27 -3.13
N PHE A 127 -10.87 15.42 -3.42
CA PHE A 127 -10.00 15.49 -4.59
C PHE A 127 -10.37 14.47 -5.66
N MET A 128 -10.97 13.37 -5.25
CA MET A 128 -11.45 12.29 -6.10
C MET A 128 -12.96 12.09 -5.89
N PRO A 129 -13.82 12.98 -6.40
CA PRO A 129 -15.27 12.87 -6.20
C PRO A 129 -15.81 11.54 -6.69
N GLY A 130 -16.60 10.86 -5.84
CA GLY A 130 -17.14 9.54 -6.15
C GLY A 130 -16.14 8.40 -6.04
N PHE A 131 -15.00 8.60 -5.37
CA PHE A 131 -14.08 7.50 -5.07
C PHE A 131 -14.79 6.42 -4.28
N GLU A 132 -14.72 5.20 -4.79
CA GLU A 132 -15.30 4.00 -4.19
C GLU A 132 -14.31 2.84 -4.31
N LYS A 133 -14.24 1.99 -3.28
CA LYS A 133 -13.45 0.75 -3.30
C LYS A 133 -14.19 -0.36 -4.06
N THR A 134 -14.65 -0.07 -5.27
CA THR A 134 -15.39 -1.03 -6.11
C THR A 134 -14.65 -1.32 -7.39
N GLU A 135 -14.81 -2.54 -7.88
CA GLU A 135 -14.18 -2.95 -9.14
C GLU A 135 -14.68 -2.12 -10.33
N ASN A 136 -15.96 -1.71 -10.30
CA ASN A 136 -16.53 -0.84 -11.34
C ASN A 136 -15.87 0.54 -11.37
N TYR A 137 -15.57 1.10 -10.18
CA TYR A 137 -14.84 2.35 -10.07
C TYR A 137 -13.43 2.19 -10.66
N PHE A 138 -12.70 1.17 -10.23
CA PHE A 138 -11.32 0.94 -10.64
C PHE A 138 -11.16 0.62 -12.14
N LYS A 139 -12.13 -0.07 -12.75
CA LYS A 139 -12.15 -0.29 -14.21
C LYS A 139 -12.32 1.01 -15.01
N ARG A 140 -13.07 1.96 -14.46
CA ARG A 140 -13.31 3.27 -15.08
C ARG A 140 -12.16 4.24 -14.82
N VAL A 141 -11.63 4.24 -13.60
CA VAL A 141 -10.57 5.15 -13.15
C VAL A 141 -9.27 4.38 -12.99
N ARG A 142 -8.31 4.66 -13.88
CA ARG A 142 -6.93 4.15 -13.73
C ARG A 142 -6.24 4.97 -12.65
N LEU A 143 -6.13 4.39 -11.44
CA LEU A 143 -5.72 5.11 -10.24
C LEU A 143 -4.40 5.87 -10.40
N PHE A 144 -3.33 5.21 -10.83
CA PHE A 144 -2.03 5.86 -11.00
C PHE A 144 -2.09 7.03 -11.99
N ASN A 145 -2.77 6.84 -13.14
CA ASN A 145 -2.92 7.90 -14.13
C ASN A 145 -3.70 9.08 -13.56
N PHE A 146 -4.79 8.83 -12.85
CA PHE A 146 -5.58 9.88 -12.22
C PHE A 146 -4.75 10.69 -11.21
N LEU A 147 -4.06 9.99 -10.32
CA LEU A 147 -3.23 10.60 -9.26
C LEU A 147 -2.12 11.48 -9.85
N THR A 148 -1.47 11.03 -10.94
CA THR A 148 -0.38 11.79 -11.57
C THR A 148 -0.88 12.93 -12.48
N GLN A 149 -2.11 12.85 -12.98
CA GLN A 149 -2.70 13.90 -13.81
C GLN A 149 -3.34 15.04 -12.99
N HIS A 150 -3.90 14.71 -11.83
CA HIS A 150 -4.65 15.66 -10.99
C HIS A 150 -3.95 16.01 -9.68
N GLY A 151 -2.95 15.25 -9.28
CA GLY A 151 -2.10 15.47 -8.12
C GLY A 151 -0.63 15.60 -8.52
N ASP A 152 0.27 15.53 -7.53
CA ASP A 152 1.71 15.65 -7.73
C ASP A 152 2.46 14.46 -7.12
N LEU A 153 3.00 13.59 -7.98
CA LEU A 153 3.75 12.41 -7.57
C LEU A 153 5.04 12.78 -6.81
N ASN A 154 5.74 13.85 -7.21
CA ASN A 154 7.00 14.23 -6.55
C ASN A 154 6.73 14.72 -5.13
N THR A 155 5.69 15.52 -4.96
CA THR A 155 5.22 15.95 -3.64
C THR A 155 4.81 14.73 -2.81
N ALA A 156 4.04 13.79 -3.36
CA ALA A 156 3.64 12.58 -2.66
C ALA A 156 4.85 11.76 -2.16
N LEU A 157 5.87 11.56 -3.01
CA LEU A 157 7.09 10.84 -2.64
C LEU A 157 7.87 11.54 -1.51
N GLN A 158 7.96 12.88 -1.54
CA GLN A 158 8.62 13.65 -0.48
C GLN A 158 7.83 13.57 0.84
N LEU A 159 6.51 13.65 0.76
CA LEU A 159 5.63 13.55 1.92
C LEU A 159 5.67 12.16 2.54
N ALA A 160 5.65 11.11 1.73
CA ALA A 160 5.77 9.74 2.18
C ALA A 160 7.08 9.53 2.95
N LYS A 161 8.22 9.89 2.36
CA LYS A 161 9.52 9.81 3.04
C LYS A 161 9.52 10.54 4.38
N LYS A 162 9.02 11.76 4.41
CA LYS A 162 8.97 12.56 5.63
C LYS A 162 8.01 11.98 6.67
N SER A 163 6.89 11.39 6.25
CA SER A 163 5.94 10.79 7.18
C SER A 163 6.53 9.59 7.92
N VAL A 164 7.29 8.76 7.22
CA VAL A 164 8.01 7.61 7.81
C VAL A 164 9.10 8.11 8.76
N GLU A 165 9.90 9.12 8.36
CA GLU A 165 10.93 9.71 9.23
C GLU A 165 10.33 10.26 10.55
N LEU A 166 9.16 10.90 10.49
CA LEU A 166 8.48 11.41 11.67
C LEU A 166 7.99 10.25 12.56
N HIS A 167 7.41 9.22 11.97
CA HIS A 167 6.96 8.03 12.68
C HIS A 167 8.12 7.32 13.37
N ASP A 168 9.23 7.11 12.69
CA ASP A 168 10.43 6.44 13.22
C ASP A 168 11.07 7.24 14.37
N ASN A 169 10.89 8.56 14.38
CA ASN A 169 11.29 9.44 15.46
C ASN A 169 10.27 9.52 16.61
N GLY A 170 9.26 8.68 16.61
CA GLY A 170 8.29 8.53 17.70
C GLY A 170 7.12 9.52 17.64
N LEU A 171 6.89 10.21 16.52
CA LEU A 171 5.72 11.05 16.36
C LEU A 171 4.50 10.19 15.98
N GLU A 172 3.38 10.42 16.65
CA GLU A 172 2.11 9.77 16.27
C GLU A 172 1.49 10.45 15.04
N ASN A 173 1.80 9.95 13.86
CA ASN A 173 1.27 10.43 12.58
C ASN A 173 0.93 9.26 11.65
N SER A 174 0.05 9.49 10.68
CA SER A 174 -0.13 8.57 9.56
C SER A 174 1.07 8.63 8.61
N TYR A 175 1.44 7.48 8.02
CA TYR A 175 2.61 7.35 7.15
C TYR A 175 2.35 6.40 5.97
N SER A 176 3.19 6.52 4.97
CA SER A 176 3.16 5.63 3.79
C SER A 176 4.55 5.54 3.16
#